data_885c5dd2eaae0ebd14404a0947525853
#
_entry.id   885c5dd2eaae0ebd14404a0947525853
#
_cell.length_a   1.000
_cell.length_b   1.000
_cell.length_c   1.000
_cell.angle_alpha   90.00
_cell.angle_beta   90.00
_cell.angle_gamma   90.00
#
_symmetry.space_group_name_H-M   'P 1'
#
loop_
_entity.id
_entity.type
_entity.pdbx_description
1 polymer ?
#
loop_
_entity_poly.entity_id
_entity_poly.type
_entity_poly.pdbx_seq_one_letter_code
_entity_poly.pdbx_strand_id
1 'polypeptide(L)'
;EMLMVYRKKTDKLIDWNIRQYDAKIVEDSKINGDFESSNLWKIDPTFDKTHSAVFPLELCNKVIKFYSFKGDLIFDPFAGSGTLGKAAINLDRYFFLTEKERKYIERIKENFSQSKIFSDNKFMPRFLSVDKFKEVSR
;
A
#
# COMPACT_ATOMS: atom_id res chain seq x y z
N GLU A 1 6.74 2.88 -18.08
CA GLU A 1 6.41 3.85 -17.01
C GLU A 1 7.62 4.07 -16.11
N MET A 2 7.66 5.19 -15.43
CA MET A 2 8.79 5.57 -14.55
C MET A 2 8.27 5.74 -13.12
N LEU A 3 8.91 5.09 -12.15
CA LEU A 3 8.65 5.28 -10.74
C LEU A 3 9.67 6.29 -10.18
N MET A 4 9.18 7.42 -9.69
CA MET A 4 10.01 8.42 -9.04
C MET A 4 9.85 8.30 -7.52
N VAL A 5 10.97 8.18 -6.80
CA VAL A 5 10.99 8.07 -5.35
C VAL A 5 11.46 9.38 -4.74
N TYR A 6 10.62 9.94 -3.88
CA TYR A 6 10.92 11.17 -3.14
C TYR A 6 10.93 10.88 -1.64
N ARG A 7 11.76 11.62 -0.92
CA ARG A 7 11.72 11.62 0.55
C ARG A 7 11.69 13.05 1.06
N LYS A 8 11.16 13.25 2.25
CA LYS A 8 11.21 14.54 2.92
C LYS A 8 12.67 14.97 3.09
N LYS A 9 13.00 16.22 2.79
CA LYS A 9 14.35 16.79 2.99
C LYS A 9 14.77 16.60 4.45
N THR A 10 15.94 16.01 4.64
CA THR A 10 16.52 15.74 5.96
C THR A 10 18.04 15.61 5.85
N ASP A 11 18.74 16.00 6.88
CA ASP A 11 20.20 15.81 7.01
C ASP A 11 20.55 14.37 7.51
N LYS A 12 19.53 13.56 7.80
CA LYS A 12 19.70 12.19 8.24
C LYS A 12 20.09 11.27 7.07
N LEU A 13 20.98 10.33 7.32
CA LEU A 13 21.31 9.27 6.37
C LEU A 13 20.10 8.34 6.15
N ILE A 14 20.07 7.62 5.03
CA ILE A 14 18.96 6.70 4.69
C ILE A 14 18.79 5.62 5.77
N ASP A 15 19.88 5.11 6.30
CA ASP A 15 19.90 4.09 7.36
C ASP A 15 19.37 4.56 8.71
N TRP A 16 19.23 5.87 8.90
CA TRP A 16 18.64 6.43 10.13
C TRP A 16 17.22 5.92 10.36
N ASN A 17 16.42 5.77 9.31
CA ASN A 17 15.06 5.25 9.42
C ASN A 17 15.04 3.82 9.97
N ILE A 18 15.98 2.97 9.56
CA ILE A 18 16.09 1.59 10.03
C ILE A 18 16.26 1.54 11.55
N ARG A 19 17.01 2.49 12.11
CA ARG A 19 17.27 2.56 13.57
C ARG A 19 16.06 2.99 14.39
N GLN A 20 14.96 3.43 13.75
CA GLN A 20 13.72 3.81 14.43
C GLN A 20 12.78 2.63 14.64
N TYR A 21 13.06 1.50 13.99
CA TYR A 21 12.25 0.30 14.07
C TYR A 21 12.86 -0.72 15.04
N ASP A 22 12.00 -1.51 15.66
CA ASP A 22 12.43 -2.69 16.39
C ASP A 22 13.22 -3.65 15.49
N ALA A 23 14.29 -4.25 16.01
CA ALA A 23 15.15 -5.14 15.25
C ALA A 23 14.39 -6.31 14.61
N LYS A 24 13.34 -6.82 15.30
CA LYS A 24 12.48 -7.87 14.78
C LYS A 24 11.66 -7.38 13.59
N ILE A 25 11.12 -6.16 13.62
CA ILE A 25 10.38 -5.58 12.49
C ILE A 25 11.30 -5.43 11.29
N VAL A 26 12.54 -4.99 11.50
CA VAL A 26 13.54 -4.88 10.43
C VAL A 26 13.82 -6.25 9.83
N GLU A 27 14.06 -7.27 10.65
CA GLU A 27 14.33 -8.64 10.21
C GLU A 27 13.14 -9.23 9.44
N ASP A 28 11.94 -9.12 9.99
CA ASP A 28 10.69 -9.62 9.37
C ASP A 28 10.31 -8.88 8.07
N SER A 29 10.89 -7.71 7.83
CA SER A 29 10.64 -6.89 6.64
C SER A 29 11.69 -7.08 5.55
N LYS A 30 12.75 -7.84 5.81
CA LYS A 30 13.77 -8.13 4.81
C LYS A 30 13.17 -8.82 3.58
N ILE A 31 13.65 -8.43 2.42
CA ILE A 31 13.34 -9.13 1.18
C ILE A 31 14.24 -10.36 1.10
N ASN A 32 13.65 -11.53 1.29
CA ASN A 32 14.33 -12.81 1.21
C ASN A 32 14.16 -13.43 -0.18
N GLY A 33 15.18 -14.15 -0.64
CA GLY A 33 15.19 -14.84 -1.93
C GLY A 33 15.75 -13.96 -3.06
N ASP A 34 15.50 -14.39 -4.29
CA ASP A 34 15.91 -13.65 -5.47
C ASP A 34 15.11 -12.35 -5.58
N PHE A 35 15.80 -11.24 -5.41
CA PHE A 35 15.24 -9.93 -5.68
C PHE A 35 15.96 -9.27 -6.85
N GLU A 36 15.22 -8.55 -7.65
CA GLU A 36 15.82 -7.77 -8.73
C GLU A 36 16.70 -6.66 -8.16
N SER A 37 18.01 -6.76 -8.38
CA SER A 37 18.95 -5.68 -8.09
C SER A 37 18.92 -4.58 -9.17
N SER A 38 18.21 -4.84 -10.27
CA SER A 38 18.02 -3.90 -11.37
C SER A 38 16.97 -2.86 -11.04
N ASN A 39 17.17 -1.63 -11.53
CA ASN A 39 16.15 -0.58 -11.53
C ASN A 39 15.12 -0.74 -12.66
N LEU A 40 15.26 -1.75 -13.49
CA LEU A 40 14.31 -2.09 -14.55
C LEU A 40 13.47 -3.31 -14.13
N TRP A 41 12.22 -3.06 -13.80
CA TRP A 41 11.27 -4.10 -13.44
C TRP A 41 10.41 -4.50 -14.65
N LYS A 42 10.41 -5.77 -14.98
CA LYS A 42 9.50 -6.34 -15.98
C LYS A 42 8.25 -6.81 -15.24
N ILE A 43 7.15 -6.14 -15.50
CA ILE A 43 5.86 -6.42 -14.85
C ILE A 43 4.80 -6.48 -15.94
N ASP A 44 4.04 -7.56 -15.97
CA ASP A 44 2.97 -7.72 -16.94
C ASP A 44 1.81 -6.76 -16.66
N PRO A 45 1.25 -6.14 -17.68
CA PRO A 45 0.11 -5.26 -17.51
C PRO A 45 -1.12 -6.04 -17.02
N THR A 46 -1.85 -5.44 -16.11
CA THR A 46 -3.14 -5.97 -15.66
C THR A 46 -4.26 -5.30 -16.42
N PHE A 47 -5.14 -6.10 -17.00
CA PHE A 47 -6.34 -5.60 -17.69
C PHE A 47 -7.55 -5.71 -16.76
N ASP A 48 -8.28 -4.62 -16.65
CA ASP A 48 -9.55 -4.57 -15.94
C ASP A 48 -10.61 -3.93 -16.84
N LYS A 49 -11.73 -4.61 -17.02
CA LYS A 49 -12.81 -4.16 -17.90
C LYS A 49 -13.47 -2.85 -17.46
N THR A 50 -13.35 -2.51 -16.20
CA THR A 50 -14.01 -1.35 -15.58
C THR A 50 -13.08 -0.20 -15.24
N HIS A 51 -11.76 -0.44 -15.29
CA HIS A 51 -10.75 0.58 -14.99
C HIS A 51 -9.58 0.46 -15.96
N SER A 52 -9.38 1.48 -16.78
CA SER A 52 -8.36 1.49 -17.84
C SER A 52 -6.91 1.60 -17.35
N ALA A 53 -6.69 1.95 -16.08
CA ALA A 53 -5.37 2.22 -15.53
C ALA A 53 -5.20 1.62 -14.12
N VAL A 54 -5.38 0.29 -14.03
CA VAL A 54 -5.14 -0.43 -12.76
C VAL A 54 -3.65 -0.73 -12.63
N PHE A 55 -3.05 -0.33 -11.53
CA PHE A 55 -1.70 -0.80 -11.21
C PHE A 55 -1.69 -2.31 -10.99
N PRO A 56 -0.76 -3.05 -11.60
CA PRO A 56 -0.58 -4.45 -11.32
C PRO A 56 -0.29 -4.68 -9.82
N LEU A 57 -0.93 -5.69 -9.24
CA LEU A 57 -0.70 -6.04 -7.83
C LEU A 57 0.79 -6.36 -7.56
N GLU A 58 1.47 -6.93 -8.53
CA GLU A 58 2.91 -7.19 -8.46
C GLU A 58 3.72 -5.91 -8.28
N LEU A 59 3.41 -4.86 -9.05
CA LEU A 59 4.05 -3.55 -8.90
C LEU A 59 3.84 -2.99 -7.49
N CYS A 60 2.60 -3.02 -7.01
CA CYS A 60 2.27 -2.54 -5.66
C CYS A 60 3.03 -3.33 -4.59
N ASN A 61 3.10 -4.65 -4.72
CA ASN A 61 3.85 -5.50 -3.79
C ASN A 61 5.35 -5.17 -3.80
N LYS A 62 5.95 -5.00 -4.97
CA LYS A 62 7.37 -4.63 -5.08
C LYS A 62 7.64 -3.28 -4.42
N VAL A 63 6.87 -2.25 -4.76
CA VAL A 63 7.01 -0.91 -4.17
C VAL A 63 6.90 -0.94 -2.65
N ILE A 64 5.89 -1.60 -2.10
CA ILE A 64 5.68 -1.68 -0.65
C ILE A 64 6.85 -2.41 0.03
N LYS A 65 7.31 -3.53 -0.52
CA LYS A 65 8.45 -4.27 0.05
C LYS A 65 9.73 -3.46 0.07
N PHE A 66 10.02 -2.68 -1.00
CA PHE A 66 11.24 -1.92 -1.10
C PHE A 66 11.26 -0.65 -0.26
N TYR A 67 10.10 -0.05 0.01
CA TYR A 67 10.03 1.30 0.59
C TYR A 67 9.30 1.37 1.93
N SER A 68 8.95 0.24 2.54
CA SER A 68 8.26 0.22 3.84
C SER A 68 8.61 -1.01 4.69
N PHE A 69 8.43 -0.88 5.99
CA PHE A 69 8.52 -1.97 6.96
C PHE A 69 7.14 -2.50 7.33
N LYS A 70 7.07 -3.71 7.88
CA LYS A 70 5.82 -4.25 8.45
C LYS A 70 5.28 -3.32 9.52
N GLY A 71 3.98 -3.07 9.47
CA GLY A 71 3.30 -2.13 10.37
C GLY A 71 3.32 -0.67 9.91
N ASP A 72 4.02 -0.32 8.82
CA ASP A 72 3.96 1.03 8.26
C ASP A 72 2.59 1.36 7.68
N LEU A 73 2.26 2.64 7.64
CA LEU A 73 1.08 3.18 6.99
C LEU A 73 1.38 3.56 5.54
N ILE A 74 0.70 2.91 4.63
CA ILE A 74 0.75 3.20 3.19
C ILE A 74 -0.40 4.17 2.86
N PHE A 75 -0.09 5.30 2.27
CA PHE A 75 -1.07 6.29 1.83
C PHE A 75 -1.20 6.33 0.32
N ASP A 76 -2.43 6.21 -0.18
CA ASP A 76 -2.76 6.37 -1.59
C ASP A 76 -3.85 7.42 -1.75
N PRO A 77 -3.53 8.60 -2.26
CA PRO A 77 -4.50 9.69 -2.46
C PRO A 77 -5.44 9.46 -3.64
N PHE A 78 -5.18 8.48 -4.52
CA PHE A 78 -5.93 8.19 -5.73
C PHE A 78 -6.18 6.70 -5.89
N ALA A 79 -6.84 6.10 -4.92
CA ALA A 79 -6.90 4.66 -4.72
C ALA A 79 -7.49 3.84 -5.88
N GLY A 80 -8.32 4.44 -6.71
CA GLY A 80 -8.96 3.74 -7.83
C GLY A 80 -9.66 2.46 -7.39
N SER A 81 -9.15 1.32 -7.86
CA SER A 81 -9.67 -0.01 -7.48
C SER A 81 -9.22 -0.52 -6.10
N GLY A 82 -8.33 0.21 -5.41
CA GLY A 82 -7.79 -0.16 -4.09
C GLY A 82 -6.67 -1.20 -4.14
N THR A 83 -6.01 -1.38 -5.26
CA THR A 83 -4.95 -2.38 -5.44
C THR A 83 -3.79 -2.19 -4.45
N LEU A 84 -3.38 -0.93 -4.19
CA LEU A 84 -2.32 -0.65 -3.24
C LEU A 84 -2.72 -1.04 -1.80
N GLY A 85 -3.97 -0.79 -1.40
CA GLY A 85 -4.48 -1.22 -0.10
C GLY A 85 -4.49 -2.74 0.05
N LYS A 86 -4.89 -3.47 -1.00
CA LYS A 86 -4.80 -4.93 -1.04
C LYS A 86 -3.37 -5.43 -0.88
N ALA A 87 -2.42 -4.81 -1.57
CA ALA A 87 -1.01 -5.14 -1.45
C ALA A 87 -0.46 -4.85 -0.05
N ALA A 88 -0.87 -3.73 0.56
CA ALA A 88 -0.47 -3.36 1.91
C ALA A 88 -0.90 -4.41 2.94
N ILE A 89 -2.16 -4.86 2.88
CA ILE A 89 -2.68 -5.91 3.78
C ILE A 89 -1.90 -7.22 3.60
N ASN A 90 -1.71 -7.66 2.36
CA ASN A 90 -0.99 -8.91 2.05
C ASN A 90 0.44 -8.93 2.61
N LEU A 91 0.98 -7.75 2.87
CA LEU A 91 2.36 -7.57 3.33
C LEU A 91 2.45 -7.08 4.79
N ASP A 92 1.37 -7.14 5.56
CA ASP A 92 1.30 -6.70 6.97
C ASP A 92 1.56 -5.19 7.14
N ARG A 93 1.06 -4.36 6.23
CA ARG A 93 1.10 -2.90 6.34
C ARG A 93 -0.31 -2.36 6.56
N TYR A 94 -0.40 -1.25 7.28
CA TYR A 94 -1.64 -0.46 7.33
C TYR A 94 -1.80 0.34 6.06
N PHE A 95 -3.03 0.77 5.77
CA PHE A 95 -3.29 1.60 4.61
C PHE A 95 -4.30 2.72 4.93
N PHE A 96 -4.14 3.83 4.21
CA PHE A 96 -5.10 4.91 4.15
C PHE A 96 -5.31 5.27 2.69
N LEU A 97 -6.53 5.08 2.21
CA LEU A 97 -6.91 5.29 0.82
C LEU A 97 -7.90 6.44 0.73
N THR A 98 -7.73 7.30 -0.26
CA THR A 98 -8.74 8.28 -0.64
C THR A 98 -9.17 8.06 -2.08
N GLU A 99 -10.47 8.17 -2.34
CA GLU A 99 -11.05 8.04 -3.66
C GLU A 99 -12.24 8.99 -3.79
N LYS A 100 -12.35 9.67 -4.91
CA LYS A 100 -13.41 10.64 -5.19
C LYS A 100 -14.61 10.00 -5.87
N GLU A 101 -14.35 9.06 -6.76
CA GLU A 101 -15.38 8.48 -7.62
C GLU A 101 -16.14 7.38 -6.88
N ARG A 102 -17.44 7.58 -6.72
CA ARG A 102 -18.32 6.65 -5.98
C ARG A 102 -18.26 5.22 -6.51
N LYS A 103 -18.20 5.03 -7.83
CA LYS A 103 -18.09 3.70 -8.46
C LYS A 103 -16.87 2.92 -8.01
N TYR A 104 -15.74 3.60 -7.77
CA TYR A 104 -14.52 2.96 -7.29
C TYR A 104 -14.57 2.72 -5.78
N ILE A 105 -15.20 3.62 -5.03
CA ILE A 105 -15.42 3.42 -3.59
C ILE A 105 -16.26 2.15 -3.34
N GLU A 106 -17.35 1.97 -4.08
CA GLU A 106 -18.18 0.75 -3.95
C GLU A 106 -17.37 -0.50 -4.34
N ARG A 107 -16.57 -0.43 -5.38
CA ARG A 107 -15.69 -1.52 -5.78
C ARG A 107 -14.63 -1.86 -4.72
N ILE A 108 -14.02 -0.86 -4.10
CA ILE A 108 -13.11 -1.07 -2.97
C ILE A 108 -13.84 -1.82 -1.86
N LYS A 109 -15.04 -1.40 -1.49
CA LYS A 109 -15.85 -2.07 -0.46
C LYS A 109 -16.11 -3.54 -0.81
N GLU A 110 -16.53 -3.82 -2.03
CA GLU A 110 -16.76 -5.18 -2.51
C GLU A 110 -15.49 -6.03 -2.45
N ASN A 111 -14.38 -5.52 -3.00
CA ASN A 111 -13.11 -6.22 -3.01
C ASN A 111 -12.61 -6.55 -1.60
N PHE A 112 -12.77 -5.63 -0.67
CA PHE A 112 -12.35 -5.84 0.71
C PHE A 112 -13.32 -6.72 1.49
N SER A 113 -14.64 -6.65 1.26
CA SER A 113 -15.62 -7.51 1.94
C SER A 113 -15.52 -8.99 1.54
N GLN A 114 -15.12 -9.28 0.31
CA GLN A 114 -14.96 -10.65 -0.21
C GLN A 114 -13.61 -11.28 0.16
N SER A 115 -12.69 -10.51 0.67
CA SER A 115 -11.35 -10.99 0.97
C SER A 115 -11.34 -11.79 2.28
N LYS A 116 -10.96 -13.07 2.22
CA LYS A 116 -10.74 -13.94 3.40
C LYS A 116 -9.62 -13.41 4.33
N ILE A 117 -8.87 -12.42 3.89
CA ILE A 117 -7.75 -11.79 4.63
C ILE A 117 -8.24 -11.08 5.90
N PHE A 118 -9.54 -10.76 5.98
CA PHE A 118 -10.14 -10.07 7.14
C PHE A 118 -10.66 -10.99 8.24
N SER A 119 -10.47 -12.32 8.12
CA SER A 119 -10.90 -13.25 9.16
C SER A 119 -10.26 -13.00 10.53
N ASP A 120 -9.09 -12.36 10.57
CA ASP A 120 -8.30 -12.17 11.79
C ASP A 120 -8.45 -10.78 12.45
N ASN A 121 -9.45 -9.98 12.08
CA ASN A 121 -9.80 -8.67 12.67
C ASN A 121 -8.67 -7.61 12.77
N LYS A 122 -7.43 -7.94 12.41
CA LYS A 122 -6.26 -7.06 12.60
C LYS A 122 -6.25 -5.87 11.65
N PHE A 123 -6.82 -6.01 10.46
CA PHE A 123 -6.76 -5.03 9.38
C PHE A 123 -8.14 -4.65 8.81
N MET A 124 -9.20 -4.72 9.61
CA MET A 124 -10.55 -4.37 9.16
C MET A 124 -10.60 -2.93 8.65
N PRO A 125 -10.91 -2.70 7.36
CA PRO A 125 -10.99 -1.35 6.82
C PRO A 125 -12.20 -0.61 7.40
N ARG A 126 -12.01 0.65 7.77
CA ARG A 126 -13.10 1.57 8.10
C ARG A 126 -13.34 2.52 6.94
N PHE A 127 -14.59 2.62 6.51
CA PHE A 127 -15.01 3.53 5.45
C PHE A 127 -15.62 4.79 6.08
N LEU A 128 -14.97 5.93 5.85
CA LEU A 128 -15.39 7.21 6.38
C LEU A 128 -15.76 8.16 5.24
N SER A 129 -16.85 8.90 5.38
CA SER A 129 -17.08 10.10 4.57
C SER A 129 -16.13 11.22 5.04
N VAL A 130 -15.94 12.23 4.18
CA VAL A 130 -15.11 13.39 4.52
C VAL A 130 -15.57 14.07 5.81
N ASP A 131 -16.89 14.17 6.04
CA ASP A 131 -17.44 14.80 7.23
C ASP A 131 -17.12 13.98 8.48
N LYS A 132 -17.35 12.67 8.45
CA LYS A 132 -16.98 11.78 9.56
C LYS A 132 -15.47 11.74 9.83
N PHE A 133 -14.66 11.85 8.78
CA PHE A 133 -13.20 11.93 8.95
C PHE A 133 -12.81 13.21 9.72
N LYS A 134 -13.41 14.35 9.41
CA LYS A 134 -13.17 15.61 10.12
C LYS A 134 -13.58 15.56 11.59
N GLU A 135 -14.59 14.78 11.93
CA GLU A 135 -15.02 14.58 13.33
C GLU A 135 -14.02 13.74 14.13
N VAL A 136 -13.46 12.70 13.51
CA VAL A 136 -12.52 11.75 14.16
C VAL A 136 -11.11 12.33 14.27
N SER A 137 -10.74 13.29 13.40
CA SER A 137 -9.39 13.89 13.34
C SER A 137 -9.21 15.12 14.25
N ARG A 138 -10.22 15.50 15.01
CA ARG A 138 -10.18 16.55 16.05
C ARG A 138 -9.94 15.96 17.42
#